data_9a8cf80a5979c01cee5e3fa691c7043d
#
_entry.id   9a8cf80a5979c01cee5e3fa691c7043d
#
_cell.length_a   1.000
_cell.length_b   1.000
_cell.length_c   1.000
_cell.angle_alpha   90.00
_cell.angle_beta   90.00
_cell.angle_gamma   90.00
#
_symmetry.space_group_name_H-M   'P 1'
#
loop_
_entity.id
_entity.type
_entity.pdbx_description
1 polymer ?
#
loop_
_entity_poly.entity_id
_entity_poly.type
_entity_poly.pdbx_seq_one_letter_code
_entity_poly.pdbx_strand_id
1 'polypeptide(L)'
;MTVDGAFRSAADSDLVARAAAGDASAFHALVERHRAMVYRVAYQFAGNHHDAEDIAQDVFIKVYRSLDRFRYDAQLTSWLYRIAMNACIDHRRRQAPAGWAPFTEDAEQKMLNAPEERPGPEDAAYGLQLGEVLQAEIARLPAGQRLIFTMRHHEGLKLCEIAEGLGLAEGTVKRQLHAAVHRLRAALLASRVTVGGRA
;
A
#
# COMPACT_ATOMS: atom_id res chain seq x y z
N MET A 1 17.16 8.38 -11.01
CA MET A 1 17.32 6.92 -11.06
C MET A 1 18.52 6.61 -10.19
N THR A 2 18.29 6.12 -8.99
CA THR A 2 19.38 5.76 -8.05
C THR A 2 19.96 4.41 -8.45
N VAL A 3 21.29 4.29 -8.39
CA VAL A 3 22.07 3.07 -8.72
C VAL A 3 21.54 1.85 -7.96
N ASP A 4 21.00 2.04 -6.77
CA ASP A 4 20.39 1.01 -5.92
C ASP A 4 19.14 0.35 -6.54
N GLY A 5 18.34 1.09 -7.29
CA GLY A 5 17.16 0.56 -7.98
C GLY A 5 17.50 -0.35 -9.17
N ALA A 6 18.60 -0.06 -9.88
CA ALA A 6 19.02 -0.86 -11.03
C ALA A 6 19.63 -2.22 -10.59
N PHE A 7 20.40 -2.24 -9.51
CA PHE A 7 20.97 -3.47 -8.94
C PHE A 7 19.87 -4.39 -8.34
N ARG A 8 18.85 -3.82 -7.69
CA ARG A 8 17.71 -4.58 -7.18
C ARG A 8 16.90 -5.20 -8.32
N SER A 9 16.66 -4.46 -9.38
CA SER A 9 15.90 -4.93 -10.53
C SER A 9 16.59 -6.10 -11.26
N ALA A 10 17.90 -6.06 -11.45
CA ALA A 10 18.66 -7.15 -12.06
C ALA A 10 18.65 -8.41 -11.18
N ALA A 11 18.81 -8.26 -9.86
CA ALA A 11 18.74 -9.36 -8.91
C ALA A 11 17.32 -9.97 -8.82
N ASP A 12 16.27 -9.17 -8.98
CA ASP A 12 14.89 -9.66 -8.99
C ASP A 12 14.59 -10.44 -10.28
N SER A 13 15.10 -10.02 -11.42
CA SER A 13 14.90 -10.71 -12.70
C SER A 13 15.47 -12.14 -12.69
N ASP A 14 16.66 -12.33 -12.10
CA ASP A 14 17.26 -13.66 -11.95
C ASP A 14 16.42 -14.54 -11.02
N LEU A 15 16.03 -14.00 -9.85
CA LEU A 15 15.20 -14.74 -8.90
C LEU A 15 13.85 -15.14 -9.51
N VAL A 16 13.22 -14.24 -10.28
CA VAL A 16 11.96 -14.53 -10.97
C VAL A 16 12.14 -15.66 -12.00
N ALA A 17 13.19 -15.61 -12.82
CA ALA A 17 13.45 -16.63 -13.83
C ALA A 17 13.65 -18.02 -13.17
N ARG A 18 14.45 -18.10 -12.11
CA ARG A 18 14.70 -19.34 -11.38
C ARG A 18 13.46 -19.85 -10.66
N ALA A 19 12.72 -18.97 -10.00
CA ALA A 19 11.48 -19.34 -9.31
C ALA A 19 10.40 -19.82 -10.31
N ALA A 20 10.29 -19.19 -11.47
CA ALA A 20 9.39 -19.63 -12.56
C ALA A 20 9.79 -21.00 -13.12
N ALA A 21 11.09 -21.33 -13.08
CA ALA A 21 11.60 -22.66 -13.44
C ALA A 21 11.44 -23.72 -12.31
N GLY A 22 10.81 -23.36 -11.18
CA GLY A 22 10.53 -24.28 -10.06
C GLY A 22 11.57 -24.27 -8.94
N ASP A 23 12.53 -23.34 -8.95
CA ASP A 23 13.50 -23.19 -7.85
C ASP A 23 12.80 -22.58 -6.61
N ALA A 24 12.48 -23.43 -5.64
CA ALA A 24 11.84 -23.03 -4.39
C ALA A 24 12.70 -22.06 -3.56
N SER A 25 14.04 -22.18 -3.65
CA SER A 25 14.94 -21.28 -2.91
C SER A 25 14.94 -19.86 -3.49
N ALA A 26 14.84 -19.75 -4.81
CA ALA A 26 14.69 -18.46 -5.49
C ALA A 26 13.33 -17.81 -5.16
N PHE A 27 12.25 -18.60 -5.11
CA PHE A 27 10.96 -18.09 -4.68
C PHE A 27 10.97 -17.63 -3.22
N HIS A 28 11.58 -18.40 -2.32
CA HIS A 28 11.73 -18.00 -0.92
C HIS A 28 12.50 -16.66 -0.80
N ALA A 29 13.58 -16.49 -1.56
CA ALA A 29 14.33 -15.24 -1.58
C ALA A 29 13.50 -14.04 -2.08
N LEU A 30 12.62 -14.24 -3.08
CA LEU A 30 11.66 -13.23 -3.53
C LEU A 30 10.67 -12.87 -2.42
N VAL A 31 10.12 -13.86 -1.73
CA VAL A 31 9.21 -13.64 -0.60
C VAL A 31 9.89 -12.81 0.48
N GLU A 32 11.07 -13.22 0.96
CA GLU A 32 11.80 -12.50 2.00
C GLU A 32 12.12 -11.05 1.62
N ARG A 33 12.45 -10.81 0.35
CA ARG A 33 12.78 -9.47 -0.15
C ARG A 33 11.58 -8.54 -0.20
N HIS A 34 10.41 -9.07 -0.55
CA HIS A 34 9.22 -8.26 -0.82
C HIS A 34 8.13 -8.36 0.26
N ARG A 35 8.28 -9.27 1.26
CA ARG A 35 7.25 -9.49 2.29
C ARG A 35 6.89 -8.23 3.06
N ALA A 36 7.89 -7.41 3.42
CA ALA A 36 7.64 -6.18 4.19
C ALA A 36 6.82 -5.16 3.39
N MET A 37 7.05 -5.06 2.08
CA MET A 37 6.28 -4.21 1.19
C MET A 37 4.84 -4.72 1.04
N VAL A 38 4.67 -6.01 0.75
CA VAL A 38 3.34 -6.64 0.60
C VAL A 38 2.54 -6.52 1.89
N TYR A 39 3.15 -6.83 3.04
CA TYR A 39 2.51 -6.71 4.35
C TYR A 39 2.08 -5.27 4.65
N ARG A 40 2.94 -4.28 4.38
CA ARG A 40 2.61 -2.86 4.58
C ARG A 40 1.39 -2.44 3.75
N VAL A 41 1.32 -2.84 2.48
CA VAL A 41 0.16 -2.57 1.62
C VAL A 41 -1.10 -3.22 2.20
N ALA A 42 -1.01 -4.49 2.59
CA ALA A 42 -2.11 -5.24 3.17
C ALA A 42 -2.60 -4.60 4.48
N TYR A 43 -1.68 -4.25 5.38
CA TYR A 43 -2.00 -3.60 6.65
C TYR A 43 -2.64 -2.23 6.49
N GLN A 44 -2.12 -1.41 5.58
CA GLN A 44 -2.70 -0.10 5.30
C GLN A 44 -4.12 -0.21 4.72
N PHE A 45 -4.44 -1.30 4.04
CA PHE A 45 -5.77 -1.55 3.52
C PHE A 45 -6.71 -2.16 4.56
N ALA A 46 -6.26 -3.17 5.29
CA ALA A 46 -7.06 -3.94 6.25
C ALA A 46 -7.27 -3.20 7.58
N GLY A 47 -6.24 -2.48 8.05
CA GLY A 47 -6.27 -1.76 9.33
C GLY A 47 -6.01 -2.64 10.56
N ASN A 48 -5.84 -3.96 10.39
CA ASN A 48 -5.52 -4.89 11.47
C ASN A 48 -4.51 -5.95 11.01
N HIS A 49 -3.79 -6.55 11.96
CA HIS A 49 -2.72 -7.50 11.69
C HIS A 49 -3.21 -8.82 11.10
N HIS A 50 -4.32 -9.34 11.61
CA HIS A 50 -4.86 -10.63 11.19
C HIS A 50 -5.22 -10.64 9.70
N ASP A 51 -6.06 -9.70 9.26
CA ASP A 51 -6.43 -9.57 7.85
C ASP A 51 -5.22 -9.23 6.97
N ALA A 52 -4.26 -8.45 7.50
CA ALA A 52 -3.04 -8.12 6.75
C ALA A 52 -2.16 -9.35 6.48
N GLU A 53 -2.03 -10.26 7.44
CA GLU A 53 -1.31 -11.52 7.28
C GLU A 53 -2.00 -12.43 6.27
N ASP A 54 -3.33 -12.58 6.36
CA ASP A 54 -4.12 -13.38 5.43
C ASP A 54 -4.00 -12.86 3.99
N ILE A 55 -4.12 -11.54 3.82
CA ILE A 55 -3.93 -10.89 2.51
C ILE A 55 -2.51 -11.12 1.99
N ALA A 56 -1.49 -10.93 2.82
CA ALA A 56 -0.10 -11.10 2.40
C ALA A 56 0.19 -12.55 1.96
N GLN A 57 -0.36 -13.53 2.67
CA GLN A 57 -0.27 -14.94 2.28
C GLN A 57 -0.97 -15.20 0.93
N ASP A 58 -2.20 -14.73 0.77
CA ASP A 58 -2.95 -14.82 -0.50
C ASP A 58 -2.17 -14.20 -1.67
N VAL A 59 -1.49 -13.08 -1.44
CA VAL A 59 -0.64 -12.41 -2.44
C VAL A 59 0.48 -13.34 -2.89
N PHE A 60 1.25 -13.92 -1.98
CA PHE A 60 2.38 -14.78 -2.37
C PHE A 60 1.93 -16.10 -3.00
N ILE A 61 0.77 -16.63 -2.64
CA ILE A 61 0.15 -17.77 -3.35
C ILE A 61 -0.20 -17.36 -4.80
N LYS A 62 -0.81 -16.17 -5.01
CA LYS A 62 -1.12 -15.65 -6.35
C LYS A 62 0.14 -15.37 -7.15
N VAL A 63 1.18 -14.80 -6.53
CA VAL A 63 2.50 -14.58 -7.14
C VAL A 63 3.08 -15.89 -7.63
N TYR A 64 3.16 -16.91 -6.79
CA TYR A 64 3.69 -18.23 -7.15
C TYR A 64 2.98 -18.83 -8.35
N ARG A 65 1.64 -18.76 -8.38
CA ARG A 65 0.80 -19.32 -9.45
C ARG A 65 0.85 -18.56 -10.78
N SER A 66 1.34 -17.31 -10.76
CA SER A 66 1.35 -16.44 -11.93
C SER A 66 2.75 -15.94 -12.32
N LEU A 67 3.79 -16.49 -11.70
CA LEU A 67 5.17 -16.07 -11.93
C LEU A 67 5.63 -16.36 -13.36
N ASP A 68 5.12 -17.44 -13.97
CA ASP A 68 5.32 -17.81 -15.36
C ASP A 68 4.75 -16.80 -16.38
N ARG A 69 3.80 -15.97 -15.91
CA ARG A 69 3.15 -14.92 -16.74
C ARG A 69 3.77 -13.54 -16.54
N PHE A 70 4.77 -13.42 -15.66
CA PHE A 70 5.45 -12.16 -15.45
C PHE A 70 6.21 -11.75 -16.71
N ARG A 71 5.86 -10.58 -17.26
CA ARG A 71 6.52 -10.00 -18.42
C ARG A 71 7.59 -9.04 -17.91
N TYR A 72 8.84 -9.27 -18.29
CA TYR A 72 10.01 -8.49 -17.87
C TYR A 72 10.03 -7.04 -18.42
N ASP A 73 8.96 -6.60 -19.08
CA ASP A 73 8.73 -5.23 -19.54
C ASP A 73 8.26 -4.28 -18.41
N ALA A 74 7.76 -4.82 -17.30
CA ALA A 74 7.37 -4.09 -16.11
C ALA A 74 8.33 -4.34 -14.92
N GLN A 75 8.45 -3.38 -14.02
CA GLN A 75 9.18 -3.61 -12.78
C GLN A 75 8.42 -4.63 -11.91
N LEU A 76 9.13 -5.61 -11.36
CA LEU A 76 8.56 -6.64 -10.47
C LEU A 76 7.75 -6.01 -9.32
N THR A 77 8.25 -4.92 -8.76
CA THR A 77 7.58 -4.19 -7.68
C THR A 77 6.20 -3.71 -8.09
N SER A 78 6.05 -3.12 -9.27
CA SER A 78 4.75 -2.67 -9.79
C SER A 78 3.78 -3.84 -10.01
N TRP A 79 4.29 -4.97 -10.50
CA TRP A 79 3.49 -6.17 -10.69
C TRP A 79 3.04 -6.78 -9.35
N LEU A 80 3.93 -6.86 -8.34
CA LEU A 80 3.59 -7.30 -6.99
C LEU A 80 2.55 -6.39 -6.35
N TYR A 81 2.67 -5.06 -6.52
CA TYR A 81 1.66 -4.12 -6.07
C TYR A 81 0.29 -4.40 -6.66
N ARG A 82 0.22 -4.65 -7.97
CA ARG A 82 -1.04 -4.99 -8.64
C ARG A 82 -1.69 -6.24 -8.03
N ILE A 83 -0.88 -7.28 -7.77
CA ILE A 83 -1.38 -8.52 -7.15
C ILE A 83 -1.85 -8.24 -5.72
N ALA A 84 -1.06 -7.50 -4.93
CA ALA A 84 -1.39 -7.15 -3.56
C ALA A 84 -2.69 -6.35 -3.48
N MET A 85 -2.88 -5.39 -4.39
CA MET A 85 -4.09 -4.60 -4.46
C MET A 85 -5.32 -5.41 -4.80
N ASN A 86 -5.22 -6.24 -5.82
CA ASN A 86 -6.33 -7.11 -6.19
C ASN A 86 -6.70 -8.05 -5.03
N ALA A 87 -5.69 -8.57 -4.30
CA ALA A 87 -5.95 -9.38 -3.10
C ALA A 87 -6.67 -8.60 -1.99
N CYS A 88 -6.24 -7.34 -1.74
CA CYS A 88 -6.92 -6.44 -0.79
C CYS A 88 -8.39 -6.19 -1.18
N ILE A 89 -8.62 -5.84 -2.44
CA ILE A 89 -9.98 -5.61 -2.97
C ILE A 89 -10.83 -6.87 -2.87
N ASP A 90 -10.30 -8.02 -3.26
CA ASP A 90 -11.00 -9.31 -3.16
C ASP A 90 -11.32 -9.67 -1.70
N HIS A 91 -10.37 -9.46 -0.78
CA HIS A 91 -10.58 -9.68 0.65
C HIS A 91 -11.72 -8.81 1.18
N ARG A 92 -11.71 -7.52 0.87
CA ARG A 92 -12.77 -6.60 1.27
C ARG A 92 -14.12 -6.92 0.63
N ARG A 93 -14.14 -7.32 -0.65
CA ARG A 93 -15.37 -7.73 -1.34
C ARG A 93 -16.02 -8.94 -0.69
N ARG A 94 -15.24 -9.87 -0.16
CA ARG A 94 -15.74 -11.05 0.58
C ARG A 94 -16.41 -10.66 1.90
N GLN A 95 -15.97 -9.58 2.55
CA GLN A 95 -16.47 -9.12 3.84
C GLN A 95 -17.56 -8.03 3.72
N ALA A 96 -17.68 -7.37 2.58
CA ALA A 96 -18.56 -6.23 2.39
C ALA A 96 -19.96 -6.63 1.91
N PRO A 97 -20.99 -5.80 2.18
CA PRO A 97 -22.31 -5.96 1.58
C PRO A 97 -22.29 -5.98 0.06
N ALA A 98 -23.28 -6.62 -0.56
CA ALA A 98 -23.42 -6.65 -2.02
C ALA A 98 -23.43 -5.22 -2.61
N GLY A 99 -22.67 -5.02 -3.69
CA GLY A 99 -22.53 -3.71 -4.36
C GLY A 99 -21.41 -2.81 -3.86
N TRP A 100 -20.59 -3.25 -2.94
CA TRP A 100 -19.44 -2.46 -2.50
C TRP A 100 -18.40 -2.25 -3.63
N ALA A 101 -17.96 -1.00 -3.80
CA ALA A 101 -16.91 -0.60 -4.74
C ALA A 101 -15.84 0.22 -4.00
N PRO A 102 -14.54 -0.14 -4.13
CA PRO A 102 -13.46 0.36 -3.24
C PRO A 102 -13.12 1.85 -3.40
N PHE A 103 -13.62 2.51 -4.44
CA PHE A 103 -13.25 3.89 -4.78
C PHE A 103 -14.46 4.81 -4.96
N THR A 104 -15.61 4.47 -4.35
CA THR A 104 -16.81 5.33 -4.32
C THR A 104 -16.87 6.12 -3.01
N GLU A 105 -17.48 7.31 -3.03
CA GLU A 105 -17.63 8.17 -1.85
C GLU A 105 -18.38 7.48 -0.70
N ASP A 106 -19.36 6.62 -1.02
CA ASP A 106 -20.12 5.82 -0.02
C ASP A 106 -19.26 4.75 0.66
N ALA A 107 -18.28 4.18 -0.04
CA ALA A 107 -17.32 3.23 0.55
C ALA A 107 -16.35 3.94 1.50
N GLU A 108 -15.99 5.20 1.21
CA GLU A 108 -15.13 6.02 2.05
C GLU A 108 -15.76 6.33 3.41
N GLN A 109 -17.05 6.64 3.44
CA GLN A 109 -17.76 6.99 4.67
C GLN A 109 -17.92 5.80 5.64
N LYS A 110 -18.13 4.58 5.11
CA LYS A 110 -18.29 3.37 5.92
C LYS A 110 -16.99 2.85 6.53
N MET A 111 -15.83 3.17 5.93
CA MET A 111 -14.52 2.77 6.44
C MET A 111 -13.99 3.68 7.56
N LEU A 112 -14.52 4.90 7.68
CA LEU A 112 -14.20 5.83 8.79
C LEU A 112 -14.70 5.35 10.16
N ASN A 113 -15.59 4.36 10.19
CA ASN A 113 -16.21 3.86 11.43
C ASN A 113 -15.65 2.51 11.92
N ALA A 114 -14.55 2.01 11.37
CA ALA A 114 -13.87 0.83 11.90
C ALA A 114 -13.06 1.22 13.15
N PRO A 115 -13.17 0.48 14.27
CA PRO A 115 -12.43 0.79 15.48
C PRO A 115 -10.92 0.66 15.25
N GLU A 116 -10.18 1.73 15.56
CA GLU A 116 -8.72 1.75 15.50
C GLU A 116 -8.14 1.09 16.76
N GLU A 117 -7.38 0.01 16.59
CA GLU A 117 -6.37 -0.38 17.58
C GLU A 117 -5.18 0.56 17.45
N ARG A 118 -4.97 1.40 18.47
CA ARG A 118 -3.84 2.33 18.55
C ARG A 118 -2.57 1.59 18.99
N PRO A 119 -1.43 1.78 18.32
CA PRO A 119 -0.12 1.52 18.94
C PRO A 119 0.07 2.53 20.09
N GLY A 120 0.52 2.04 21.26
CA GLY A 120 0.76 2.85 22.45
C GLY A 120 1.89 3.86 22.28
N PRO A 121 1.93 4.90 23.15
CA PRO A 121 2.93 5.96 23.07
C PRO A 121 4.21 5.55 23.80
N GLU A 122 5.37 5.92 23.27
CA GLU A 122 6.47 6.56 24.04
C GLU A 122 7.71 6.82 23.15
N ASP A 123 8.18 8.07 23.26
CA ASP A 123 9.52 8.63 23.07
C ASP A 123 10.15 8.79 21.69
N ALA A 124 10.33 10.01 21.32
CA ALA A 124 11.56 10.79 21.13
C ALA A 124 11.42 11.98 20.18
N ALA A 125 11.91 13.13 20.61
CA ALA A 125 12.34 14.36 19.91
C ALA A 125 11.55 14.83 18.66
N TYR A 126 11.23 16.09 18.62
CA TYR A 126 10.40 16.89 17.69
C TYR A 126 10.29 16.45 16.21
N GLY A 127 11.31 15.82 15.62
CA GLY A 127 11.26 15.27 14.26
C GLY A 127 10.50 13.94 14.17
N LEU A 128 10.53 13.13 15.23
CA LEU A 128 9.80 11.87 15.32
C LEU A 128 8.31 12.12 15.58
N GLN A 129 7.95 13.15 16.37
CA GLN A 129 6.55 13.54 16.61
C GLN A 129 5.82 13.95 15.32
N LEU A 130 6.48 14.68 14.41
CA LEU A 130 5.88 15.02 13.12
C LEU A 130 5.68 13.78 12.23
N GLY A 131 6.62 12.84 12.28
CA GLY A 131 6.53 11.56 11.58
C GLY A 131 5.37 10.72 12.11
N GLU A 132 5.21 10.62 13.43
CA GLU A 132 4.12 9.88 14.07
C GLU A 132 2.76 10.53 13.80
N VAL A 133 2.66 11.85 13.90
CA VAL A 133 1.44 12.58 13.55
C VAL A 133 1.08 12.36 12.08
N LEU A 134 2.05 12.43 11.18
CA LEU A 134 1.82 12.17 9.75
C LEU A 134 1.36 10.73 9.51
N GLN A 135 1.97 9.74 10.15
CA GLN A 135 1.55 8.33 10.05
C GLN A 135 0.14 8.12 10.59
N ALA A 136 -0.20 8.73 11.73
CA ALA A 136 -1.55 8.68 12.28
C ALA A 136 -2.58 9.31 11.33
N GLU A 137 -2.26 10.44 10.70
CA GLU A 137 -3.15 11.09 9.73
C GLU A 137 -3.26 10.31 8.41
N ILE A 138 -2.18 9.65 7.97
CA ILE A 138 -2.22 8.72 6.83
C ILE A 138 -3.16 7.54 7.15
N ALA A 139 -3.09 7.00 8.37
CA ALA A 139 -3.96 5.91 8.80
C ALA A 139 -5.46 6.30 8.80
N ARG A 140 -5.76 7.58 9.02
CA ARG A 140 -7.14 8.13 8.98
C ARG A 140 -7.67 8.42 7.57
N LEU A 141 -6.81 8.38 6.55
CA LEU A 141 -7.29 8.55 5.18
C LEU A 141 -8.23 7.40 4.79
N PRO A 142 -9.27 7.66 3.98
CA PRO A 142 -10.03 6.62 3.31
C PRO A 142 -9.10 5.62 2.62
N ALA A 143 -9.42 4.31 2.68
CA ALA A 143 -8.49 3.27 2.25
C ALA A 143 -7.99 3.45 0.81
N GLY A 144 -8.85 3.86 -0.12
CA GLY A 144 -8.46 4.15 -1.50
C GLY A 144 -7.47 5.32 -1.61
N GLN A 145 -7.69 6.39 -0.83
CA GLN A 145 -6.81 7.56 -0.81
C GLN A 145 -5.47 7.24 -0.15
N ARG A 146 -5.51 6.56 0.99
CA ARG A 146 -4.33 6.10 1.72
C ARG A 146 -3.42 5.25 0.84
N LEU A 147 -4.02 4.32 0.11
CA LEU A 147 -3.34 3.44 -0.78
C LEU A 147 -2.65 4.15 -1.94
N ILE A 148 -3.39 4.98 -2.68
CA ILE A 148 -2.86 5.76 -3.79
C ILE A 148 -1.74 6.70 -3.31
N PHE A 149 -1.91 7.29 -2.11
CA PHE A 149 -0.90 8.13 -1.48
C PHE A 149 0.39 7.34 -1.19
N THR A 150 0.27 6.15 -0.61
CA THR A 150 1.41 5.28 -0.32
C THR A 150 2.11 4.81 -1.59
N MET A 151 1.37 4.33 -2.57
CA MET A 151 1.94 3.92 -3.85
C MET A 151 2.73 5.05 -4.52
N ARG A 152 2.24 6.30 -4.43
CA ARG A 152 2.90 7.45 -5.02
C ARG A 152 4.12 7.93 -4.23
N HIS A 153 3.99 8.08 -2.89
CA HIS A 153 5.00 8.76 -2.06
C HIS A 153 5.99 7.83 -1.37
N HIS A 154 5.57 6.62 -0.97
CA HIS A 154 6.48 5.65 -0.37
C HIS A 154 7.16 4.76 -1.41
N GLU A 155 6.43 4.38 -2.45
CA GLU A 155 6.95 3.44 -3.45
C GLU A 155 7.36 4.13 -4.76
N GLY A 156 7.08 5.40 -4.90
CA GLY A 156 7.52 6.21 -6.03
C GLY A 156 6.85 5.89 -7.37
N LEU A 157 5.74 5.11 -7.37
CA LEU A 157 5.06 4.71 -8.59
C LEU A 157 4.48 5.93 -9.33
N LYS A 158 4.46 5.86 -10.68
CA LYS A 158 3.82 6.87 -11.52
C LYS A 158 2.30 6.73 -11.47
N LEU A 159 1.58 7.82 -11.76
CA LEU A 159 0.11 7.80 -11.74
C LEU A 159 -0.48 6.80 -12.74
N CYS A 160 0.14 6.65 -13.91
CA CYS A 160 -0.27 5.65 -14.90
C CYS A 160 -0.09 4.22 -14.40
N GLU A 161 1.02 3.92 -13.70
CA GLU A 161 1.29 2.59 -13.11
C GLU A 161 0.29 2.26 -12.00
N ILE A 162 -0.06 3.27 -11.17
CA ILE A 162 -1.09 3.15 -10.14
C ILE A 162 -2.46 2.91 -10.77
N ALA A 163 -2.80 3.66 -11.81
CA ALA A 163 -4.07 3.55 -12.53
C ALA A 163 -4.23 2.15 -13.15
N GLU A 164 -3.21 1.67 -13.85
CA GLU A 164 -3.18 0.33 -14.42
C GLU A 164 -3.31 -0.76 -13.34
N GLY A 165 -2.53 -0.64 -12.26
CA GLY A 165 -2.54 -1.59 -11.16
C GLY A 165 -3.89 -1.70 -10.44
N LEU A 166 -4.62 -0.58 -10.33
CA LEU A 166 -5.92 -0.50 -9.67
C LEU A 166 -7.11 -0.72 -10.63
N GLY A 167 -6.88 -0.79 -11.94
CA GLY A 167 -7.95 -0.82 -12.93
C GLY A 167 -8.78 0.46 -12.97
N LEU A 168 -8.15 1.61 -12.68
CA LEU A 168 -8.80 2.93 -12.62
C LEU A 168 -8.34 3.83 -13.77
N ALA A 169 -9.17 4.83 -14.10
CA ALA A 169 -8.71 5.91 -14.97
C ALA A 169 -7.66 6.77 -14.24
N GLU A 170 -6.60 7.22 -14.93
CA GLU A 170 -5.55 8.07 -14.35
C GLU A 170 -6.12 9.36 -13.73
N GLY A 171 -7.16 9.94 -14.33
CA GLY A 171 -7.88 11.07 -13.78
C GLY A 171 -8.51 10.80 -12.40
N THR A 172 -8.99 9.58 -12.16
CA THR A 172 -9.51 9.15 -10.86
C THR A 172 -8.39 9.04 -9.84
N VAL A 173 -7.26 8.42 -10.21
CA VAL A 173 -6.06 8.33 -9.34
C VAL A 173 -5.57 9.71 -8.95
N LYS A 174 -5.46 10.64 -9.93
CA LYS A 174 -5.05 12.02 -9.70
C LYS A 174 -5.98 12.76 -8.74
N ARG A 175 -7.29 12.61 -8.91
CA ARG A 175 -8.31 13.22 -8.02
C ARG A 175 -8.21 12.65 -6.60
N GLN A 176 -8.10 11.35 -6.43
CA GLN A 176 -7.97 10.70 -5.12
C GLN A 176 -6.67 11.08 -4.42
N LEU A 177 -5.55 11.15 -5.15
CA LEU A 177 -4.28 11.62 -4.60
C LEU A 177 -4.37 13.08 -4.13
N HIS A 178 -4.98 13.95 -4.93
CA HIS A 178 -5.19 15.35 -4.57
C HIS A 178 -6.04 15.48 -3.30
N ALA A 179 -7.13 14.72 -3.20
CA ALA A 179 -7.98 14.69 -2.01
C ALA A 179 -7.22 14.21 -0.76
N ALA A 180 -6.39 13.17 -0.89
CA ALA A 180 -5.53 12.67 0.19
C ALA A 180 -4.57 13.75 0.68
N VAL A 181 -3.83 14.38 -0.23
CA VAL A 181 -2.87 15.46 0.10
C VAL A 181 -3.57 16.64 0.77
N HIS A 182 -4.75 17.02 0.28
CA HIS A 182 -5.52 18.13 0.86
C HIS A 182 -5.97 17.81 2.30
N ARG A 183 -6.47 16.60 2.56
CA ARG A 183 -6.86 16.15 3.91
C ARG A 183 -5.66 16.12 4.87
N LEU A 184 -4.53 15.54 4.46
CA LEU A 184 -3.31 15.50 5.26
C LEU A 184 -2.81 16.90 5.59
N ARG A 185 -2.81 17.81 4.61
CA ARG A 185 -2.40 19.20 4.83
C ARG A 185 -3.31 19.91 5.84
N ALA A 186 -4.62 19.76 5.73
CA ALA A 186 -5.58 20.33 6.67
C ALA A 186 -5.38 19.78 8.09
N ALA A 187 -5.20 18.48 8.25
CA ALA A 187 -4.96 17.83 9.54
C ALA A 187 -3.65 18.30 10.19
N LEU A 188 -2.56 18.37 9.41
CA LEU A 188 -1.26 18.85 9.92
C LEU A 188 -1.28 20.35 10.30
N LEU A 189 -2.05 21.17 9.61
CA LEU A 189 -2.23 22.57 9.99
C LEU A 189 -3.03 22.69 11.30
N ALA A 190 -4.08 21.87 11.48
CA ALA A 190 -4.87 21.82 12.70
C ALA A 190 -4.05 21.34 13.90
N SER A 191 -3.17 20.34 13.72
CA SER A 191 -2.30 19.83 14.78
C SER A 191 -1.24 20.86 15.23
N ARG A 192 -0.74 21.70 14.34
CA ARG A 192 0.18 22.81 14.67
C ARG A 192 -0.47 23.88 15.56
N VAL A 193 -1.75 24.15 15.38
CA VAL A 193 -2.51 25.11 16.20
C VAL A 193 -2.68 24.60 17.65
N THR A 194 -2.82 23.28 17.84
CA THR A 194 -2.95 22.67 19.16
C THR A 194 -1.63 22.64 19.94
N VAL A 195 -0.49 22.52 19.26
CA VAL A 195 0.85 22.49 19.90
C VAL A 195 1.36 23.90 20.22
N GLY A 196 0.94 24.92 19.46
CA GLY A 196 1.33 26.33 19.70
C GLY A 196 0.47 27.09 20.73
N GLY A 197 -0.59 26.48 21.26
CA GLY A 197 -1.56 27.10 22.18
C GLY A 197 -1.33 26.81 23.66
N ARG A 198 -0.21 26.20 24.04
CA ARG A 198 0.22 26.06 25.44
C ARG A 198 1.48 26.89 25.69
N ALA A 199 1.30 28.16 25.86
CA ALA A 199 2.21 29.09 26.52
C ALA A 199 1.47 29.74 27.70
#